data_81cfcad38d3326721ca27f8d6b2541d5
#
_entry.id   81cfcad38d3326721ca27f8d6b2541d5
#
_cell.length_a   1.000
_cell.length_b   1.000
_cell.length_c   1.000
_cell.angle_alpha   90.00
_cell.angle_beta   90.00
_cell.angle_gamma   90.00
#
_symmetry.space_group_name_H-M   'P 1'
#
loop_
_entity.id
_entity.type
_entity.pdbx_description
1 polymer ?
#
loop_
_entity_poly.entity_id
_entity_poly.type
_entity_poly.pdbx_seq_one_letter_code
_entity_poly.pdbx_strand_id
1 'polypeptide(L)'
;IKGDGNSHDRRRHEIEIAQYYGKDLTPYDEFGKQLFDDWSEEEFEKFDSYMVYCLQQYLQLGLIKHEAKNLKQRKIIAQTSKDFFDWVEDDNIILNNRILKSDFFQKFINDNQDYNNKIFKRNTLNRWVQKYAAYKGYDFDQNSSNGVKWFSLSTKEKIEIELNDVPF
;
A
#
# COMPACT_ATOMS: atom_id res chain seq x y z
N ILE A 1 -14.35 -0.11 8.49
CA ILE A 1 -14.80 -1.51 8.37
C ILE A 1 -13.75 -2.34 9.08
N LYS A 2 -14.09 -2.90 10.26
CA LYS A 2 -13.23 -3.83 11.00
C LYS A 2 -13.34 -5.23 10.39
N GLY A 3 -12.28 -5.73 9.82
CA GLY A 3 -12.21 -7.09 9.31
C GLY A 3 -10.80 -7.39 8.80
N ASP A 4 -9.89 -7.69 9.70
CA ASP A 4 -8.57 -8.25 9.39
C ASP A 4 -8.66 -9.78 9.46
N GLY A 5 -8.88 -10.43 8.34
CA GLY A 5 -8.84 -11.87 8.24
C GLY A 5 -8.89 -12.37 6.79
N ASN A 6 -8.21 -13.49 6.52
CA ASN A 6 -8.15 -14.16 5.22
C ASN A 6 -9.51 -14.36 4.51
N SER A 7 -10.62 -14.37 5.27
CA SER A 7 -11.97 -14.49 4.73
C SER A 7 -12.47 -13.18 4.12
N HIS A 8 -12.04 -12.04 4.63
CA HIS A 8 -12.40 -10.71 4.12
C HIS A 8 -11.64 -10.41 2.82
N ASP A 9 -10.34 -10.70 2.79
CA ASP A 9 -9.49 -10.43 1.64
C ASP A 9 -9.87 -11.27 0.41
N ARG A 10 -10.39 -12.49 0.62
CA ARG A 10 -10.89 -13.34 -0.46
C ARG A 10 -12.18 -12.85 -1.13
N ARG A 11 -12.95 -12.01 -0.44
CA ARG A 11 -14.25 -11.49 -0.92
C ARG A 11 -14.14 -10.08 -1.48
N ARG A 12 -12.97 -9.45 -1.40
CA ARG A 12 -12.76 -8.08 -1.82
C ARG A 12 -11.82 -8.04 -3.01
N HIS A 13 -12.29 -7.46 -4.09
CA HIS A 13 -11.49 -7.13 -5.25
C HIS A 13 -11.31 -5.62 -5.28
N GLU A 14 -10.11 -5.14 -5.01
CA GLU A 14 -9.80 -3.71 -5.01
C GLU A 14 -9.18 -3.35 -6.36
N ILE A 15 -9.75 -2.35 -7.00
CA ILE A 15 -9.21 -1.75 -8.22
C ILE A 15 -8.82 -0.31 -7.92
N GLU A 16 -7.81 0.17 -8.60
CA GLU A 16 -7.40 1.57 -8.55
C GLU A 16 -7.69 2.21 -9.90
N ILE A 17 -8.48 3.26 -9.88
CA ILE A 17 -8.78 4.07 -11.06
C ILE A 17 -7.89 5.31 -10.97
N ALA A 18 -7.12 5.58 -12.04
CA ALA A 18 -6.32 6.78 -12.13
C ALA A 18 -7.24 8.02 -12.12
N GLN A 19 -6.86 9.04 -11.37
CA GLN A 19 -7.58 10.31 -11.38
C GLN A 19 -7.29 11.03 -12.69
N TYR A 20 -8.26 11.04 -13.59
CA TYR A 20 -8.19 11.74 -14.85
C TYR A 20 -8.89 13.11 -14.75
N TYR A 21 -10.09 13.14 -14.17
CA TYR A 21 -10.85 14.36 -13.98
C TYR A 21 -10.48 15.04 -12.65
N GLY A 22 -10.52 16.38 -12.66
CA GLY A 22 -10.19 17.23 -11.52
C GLY A 22 -10.93 18.55 -11.56
N LYS A 23 -10.37 19.57 -10.92
CA LYS A 23 -10.98 20.93 -10.91
C LYS A 23 -10.89 21.64 -12.25
N ASP A 24 -9.84 21.34 -13.01
CA ASP A 24 -9.51 22.02 -14.27
C ASP A 24 -10.09 21.31 -15.49
N LEU A 25 -10.49 20.06 -15.35
CA LEU A 25 -11.12 19.25 -16.39
C LEU A 25 -12.16 18.34 -15.76
N THR A 26 -13.41 18.52 -16.11
CA THR A 26 -14.52 17.68 -15.68
C THR A 26 -15.06 16.83 -16.84
N PRO A 27 -15.82 15.74 -16.58
CA PRO A 27 -16.50 15.01 -17.65
C PRO A 27 -17.40 15.92 -18.51
N TYR A 28 -18.01 16.92 -17.89
CA TYR A 28 -18.87 17.87 -18.63
C TYR A 28 -18.05 18.74 -19.61
N ASP A 29 -16.85 19.16 -19.22
CA ASP A 29 -15.96 19.97 -20.10
C ASP A 29 -15.51 19.15 -21.31
N GLU A 30 -15.30 17.84 -21.14
CA GLU A 30 -14.85 16.96 -22.21
C GLU A 30 -15.99 16.53 -23.14
N PHE A 31 -17.17 16.18 -22.59
CA PHE A 31 -18.27 15.58 -23.36
C PHE A 31 -19.38 16.58 -23.68
N GLY A 32 -19.39 17.78 -23.07
CA GLY A 32 -20.40 18.81 -23.26
C GLY A 32 -21.80 18.45 -22.74
N LYS A 33 -21.91 17.37 -21.94
CA LYS A 33 -23.17 16.85 -21.38
C LYS A 33 -22.91 16.03 -20.12
N GLN A 34 -23.94 15.81 -19.34
CA GLN A 34 -23.89 14.92 -18.19
C GLN A 34 -23.95 13.45 -18.64
N LEU A 35 -23.06 12.64 -18.07
CA LEU A 35 -23.04 11.21 -18.36
C LEU A 35 -24.29 10.57 -17.76
N PHE A 36 -24.95 9.71 -18.54
CA PHE A 36 -26.21 9.01 -18.27
C PHE A 36 -27.46 9.92 -18.32
N ASP A 37 -27.44 11.13 -17.72
CA ASP A 37 -28.61 11.99 -17.65
C ASP A 37 -29.01 12.61 -19.01
N ASP A 38 -27.99 13.00 -19.79
CA ASP A 38 -28.18 13.63 -21.11
C ASP A 38 -27.90 12.69 -22.29
N TRP A 39 -27.84 11.37 -22.03
CA TRP A 39 -27.57 10.42 -23.08
C TRP A 39 -28.79 10.18 -23.98
N SER A 40 -28.54 10.05 -25.28
CA SER A 40 -29.52 9.59 -26.24
C SER A 40 -29.76 8.08 -26.13
N GLU A 41 -30.84 7.58 -26.69
CA GLU A 41 -31.14 6.15 -26.77
C GLU A 41 -30.01 5.35 -27.44
N GLU A 42 -29.43 5.91 -28.51
CA GLU A 42 -28.28 5.29 -29.21
C GLU A 42 -27.05 5.16 -28.31
N GLU A 43 -26.81 6.10 -27.39
CA GLU A 43 -25.70 6.03 -26.45
C GLU A 43 -25.92 4.97 -25.37
N PHE A 44 -27.13 4.84 -24.89
CA PHE A 44 -27.53 3.74 -24.00
C PHE A 44 -27.35 2.37 -24.68
N GLU A 45 -27.76 2.21 -25.91
CA GLU A 45 -27.58 0.96 -26.67
C GLU A 45 -26.09 0.60 -26.82
N LYS A 46 -25.23 1.59 -27.09
CA LYS A 46 -23.78 1.38 -27.15
C LYS A 46 -23.20 0.97 -25.80
N PHE A 47 -23.65 1.62 -24.73
CA PHE A 47 -23.22 1.27 -23.39
C PHE A 47 -23.67 -0.14 -23.00
N ASP A 48 -24.89 -0.50 -23.24
CA ASP A 48 -25.43 -1.84 -22.97
C ASP A 48 -24.67 -2.93 -23.75
N SER A 49 -24.39 -2.65 -25.03
CA SER A 49 -23.58 -3.53 -25.86
C SER A 49 -22.16 -3.75 -25.30
N TYR A 50 -21.55 -2.67 -24.80
CA TYR A 50 -20.26 -2.75 -24.13
C TYR A 50 -20.33 -3.52 -22.82
N MET A 51 -21.37 -3.33 -22.02
CA MET A 51 -21.58 -4.08 -20.77
C MET A 51 -21.78 -5.58 -21.02
N VAL A 52 -22.52 -5.94 -22.07
CA VAL A 52 -22.66 -7.35 -22.51
C VAL A 52 -21.31 -7.94 -22.93
N TYR A 53 -20.50 -7.19 -23.67
CA TYR A 53 -19.13 -7.60 -24.01
C TYR A 53 -18.27 -7.83 -22.76
N CYS A 54 -18.30 -6.90 -21.80
CA CYS A 54 -17.58 -7.05 -20.54
C CYS A 54 -18.03 -8.30 -19.77
N LEU A 55 -19.33 -8.57 -19.74
CA LEU A 55 -19.87 -9.78 -19.11
C LEU A 55 -19.38 -11.06 -19.80
N GLN A 56 -19.36 -11.07 -21.12
CA GLN A 56 -18.82 -12.21 -21.89
C GLN A 56 -17.34 -12.45 -21.55
N GLN A 57 -16.52 -11.38 -21.48
CA GLN A 57 -15.11 -11.49 -21.07
C GLN A 57 -14.99 -12.06 -19.65
N TYR A 58 -15.80 -11.57 -18.72
CA TYR A 58 -15.82 -12.08 -17.36
C TYR A 58 -16.20 -13.57 -17.27
N LEU A 59 -17.20 -13.99 -18.01
CA LEU A 59 -17.63 -15.40 -18.05
C LEU A 59 -16.57 -16.33 -18.65
N GLN A 60 -15.76 -15.84 -19.59
CA GLN A 60 -14.71 -16.61 -20.24
C GLN A 60 -13.41 -16.65 -19.41
N LEU A 61 -12.99 -15.51 -18.86
CA LEU A 61 -11.67 -15.32 -18.24
C LEU A 61 -11.72 -15.28 -16.71
N GLY A 62 -12.91 -15.10 -16.13
CA GLY A 62 -13.07 -14.84 -14.70
C GLY A 62 -12.54 -13.46 -14.32
N LEU A 63 -12.28 -13.27 -13.03
CA LEU A 63 -11.75 -12.03 -12.48
C LEU A 63 -10.25 -11.91 -12.82
N ILE A 64 -9.89 -10.89 -13.58
CA ILE A 64 -8.48 -10.61 -13.90
C ILE A 64 -7.77 -10.16 -12.65
N LYS A 65 -6.77 -10.93 -12.22
CA LYS A 65 -5.90 -10.55 -11.11
C LYS A 65 -4.93 -9.48 -11.57
N HIS A 66 -4.98 -8.32 -10.98
CA HIS A 66 -3.98 -7.29 -11.22
C HIS A 66 -3.24 -6.97 -9.91
N GLU A 67 -1.98 -6.60 -10.03
CA GLU A 67 -1.20 -6.12 -8.89
C GLU A 67 -1.46 -4.62 -8.70
N ALA A 68 -2.21 -4.28 -7.68
CA ALA A 68 -2.48 -2.89 -7.30
C ALA A 68 -1.25 -2.32 -6.57
N LYS A 69 -0.27 -1.81 -7.32
CA LYS A 69 0.99 -1.27 -6.77
C LYS A 69 0.75 -0.13 -5.79
N ASN A 70 -0.16 0.77 -6.11
CA ASN A 70 -0.43 1.95 -5.28
C ASN A 70 -1.33 1.65 -4.07
N LEU A 71 -2.14 0.59 -4.11
CA LEU A 71 -2.99 0.19 -3.00
C LEU A 71 -2.20 -0.24 -1.77
N LYS A 72 -1.10 -0.98 -1.96
CA LYS A 72 -0.20 -1.37 -0.86
C LYS A 72 0.42 -0.13 -0.20
N GLN A 73 0.88 0.82 -1.02
CA GLN A 73 1.45 2.07 -0.53
C GLN A 73 0.41 2.93 0.20
N ARG A 74 -0.79 3.09 -0.35
CA ARG A 74 -1.87 3.82 0.33
C ARG A 74 -2.29 3.16 1.64
N LYS A 75 -2.32 1.84 1.68
CA LYS A 75 -2.63 1.08 2.89
C LYS A 75 -1.61 1.31 4.00
N ILE A 76 -0.32 1.29 3.68
CA ILE A 76 0.72 1.55 4.69
C ILE A 76 0.69 3.02 5.14
N ILE A 77 0.51 3.98 4.24
CA ILE A 77 0.36 5.40 4.60
C ILE A 77 -0.85 5.61 5.52
N ALA A 78 -2.01 5.01 5.22
CA ALA A 78 -3.20 5.09 6.06
C ALA A 78 -3.02 4.44 7.45
N GLN A 79 -2.14 3.45 7.56
CA GLN A 79 -1.84 2.75 8.82
C GLN A 79 -0.71 3.39 9.62
N THR A 80 0.02 4.33 9.04
CA THR A 80 1.14 5.04 9.66
C THR A 80 0.91 6.56 9.51
N SER A 81 1.71 7.22 8.72
CA SER A 81 1.47 8.56 8.19
C SER A 81 2.24 8.72 6.89
N LYS A 82 1.86 9.74 6.10
CA LYS A 82 2.59 10.09 4.88
C LYS A 82 4.01 10.56 5.21
N ASP A 83 4.16 11.41 6.22
CA ASP A 83 5.46 11.94 6.64
C ASP A 83 6.42 10.83 7.07
N PHE A 84 5.93 9.85 7.84
CA PHE A 84 6.74 8.69 8.20
C PHE A 84 7.12 7.86 6.97
N PHE A 85 6.18 7.63 6.06
CA PHE A 85 6.44 6.84 4.86
C PHE A 85 7.52 7.52 3.99
N ASP A 86 7.33 8.79 3.67
CA ASP A 86 8.29 9.56 2.88
C ASP A 86 9.65 9.61 3.58
N TRP A 87 9.69 9.87 4.89
CA TRP A 87 10.91 9.95 5.68
C TRP A 87 11.71 8.64 5.70
N VAL A 88 11.06 7.47 5.76
CA VAL A 88 11.79 6.18 5.72
C VAL A 88 12.22 5.79 4.32
N GLU A 89 11.53 6.24 3.27
CA GLU A 89 11.95 6.05 1.89
C GLU A 89 13.18 6.90 1.53
N ASP A 90 13.44 7.99 2.25
CA ASP A 90 14.64 8.84 2.14
C ASP A 90 15.87 8.24 2.85
N ASP A 91 16.02 6.92 2.87
CA ASP A 91 17.15 6.17 3.41
C ASP A 91 17.44 6.40 4.91
N ASN A 92 16.41 6.79 5.68
CA ASN A 92 16.55 6.96 7.13
C ASN A 92 16.58 5.64 7.92
N ILE A 93 16.38 4.50 7.25
CA ILE A 93 16.58 3.16 7.82
C ILE A 93 17.70 2.44 7.06
N ILE A 94 18.76 2.10 7.77
CA ILE A 94 19.89 1.32 7.21
C ILE A 94 19.60 -0.16 7.47
N LEU A 95 19.48 -0.94 6.39
CA LEU A 95 19.24 -2.38 6.48
C LEU A 95 20.45 -3.11 7.08
N ASN A 96 20.19 -4.25 7.72
CA ASN A 96 21.17 -5.14 8.34
C ASN A 96 21.99 -4.51 9.48
N ASN A 97 21.57 -3.36 9.98
CA ASN A 97 22.19 -2.68 11.10
C ASN A 97 21.27 -2.59 12.31
N ARG A 98 21.87 -2.60 13.51
CA ARG A 98 21.15 -2.31 14.75
C ARG A 98 20.89 -0.82 14.86
N ILE A 99 19.64 -0.45 15.04
CA ILE A 99 19.19 0.92 15.17
C ILE A 99 18.64 1.10 16.60
N LEU A 100 19.19 2.03 17.35
CA LEU A 100 18.71 2.35 18.70
C LEU A 100 17.34 3.04 18.60
N LYS A 101 16.36 2.51 19.34
CA LYS A 101 14.99 3.06 19.32
C LYS A 101 14.89 4.49 19.84
N SER A 102 15.77 4.87 20.76
CA SER A 102 15.87 6.25 21.27
C SER A 102 16.29 7.22 20.18
N ASP A 103 17.38 6.88 19.49
CA ASP A 103 18.02 7.75 18.52
C ASP A 103 17.16 7.87 17.25
N PHE A 104 16.59 6.75 16.82
CA PHE A 104 15.65 6.72 15.70
C PHE A 104 14.41 7.58 15.97
N PHE A 105 13.86 7.48 17.17
CA PHE A 105 12.74 8.31 17.58
C PHE A 105 13.12 9.79 17.63
N GLN A 106 14.27 10.13 18.22
CA GLN A 106 14.72 11.51 18.30
C GLN A 106 15.00 12.11 16.92
N LYS A 107 15.62 11.34 16.04
CA LYS A 107 15.84 11.74 14.63
C LYS A 107 14.52 12.02 13.94
N PHE A 108 13.54 11.11 14.04
CA PHE A 108 12.24 11.30 13.42
C PHE A 108 11.54 12.58 13.92
N ILE A 109 11.55 12.84 15.22
CA ILE A 109 10.93 14.05 15.79
C ILE A 109 11.66 15.33 15.36
N ASN A 110 12.99 15.29 15.25
CA ASN A 110 13.76 16.44 14.82
C ASN A 110 13.51 16.80 13.35
N ASP A 111 13.39 15.76 12.50
CA ASP A 111 13.16 15.93 11.07
C ASP A 111 11.70 16.26 10.75
N ASN A 112 10.76 15.89 11.63
CA ASN A 112 9.32 16.08 11.47
C ASN A 112 8.74 16.88 12.65
N GLN A 113 8.88 18.20 12.61
CA GLN A 113 8.57 19.10 13.73
C GLN A 113 7.07 19.12 14.13
N ASP A 114 6.19 18.67 13.27
CA ASP A 114 4.76 18.53 13.55
C ASP A 114 4.47 17.43 14.58
N TYR A 115 5.42 16.52 14.80
CA TYR A 115 5.31 15.45 15.79
C TYR A 115 5.91 15.90 17.13
N ASN A 116 5.06 15.95 18.14
CA ASN A 116 5.46 16.38 19.47
C ASN A 116 5.71 15.18 20.40
N ASN A 117 6.87 15.14 21.07
CA ASN A 117 7.26 14.13 22.07
C ASN A 117 6.21 13.90 23.17
N LYS A 118 5.40 14.91 23.51
CA LYS A 118 4.35 14.79 24.53
C LYS A 118 3.18 13.93 24.06
N ILE A 119 2.82 14.02 22.79
CA ILE A 119 1.66 13.36 22.18
C ILE A 119 2.08 12.10 21.42
N PHE A 120 3.10 12.20 20.57
CA PHE A 120 3.58 11.09 19.77
C PHE A 120 4.56 10.22 20.57
N LYS A 121 4.29 8.93 20.67
CA LYS A 121 5.04 8.02 21.55
C LYS A 121 5.97 7.09 20.77
N ARG A 122 7.13 6.72 21.36
CA ARG A 122 8.10 5.76 20.80
C ARG A 122 7.46 4.45 20.37
N ASN A 123 6.47 3.96 21.13
CA ASN A 123 5.77 2.72 20.79
C ASN A 123 4.94 2.85 19.51
N THR A 124 4.43 4.04 19.20
CA THR A 124 3.72 4.30 17.94
C THR A 124 4.68 4.23 16.77
N LEU A 125 5.84 4.90 16.85
CA LEU A 125 6.87 4.85 15.81
C LEU A 125 7.37 3.41 15.61
N ASN A 126 7.63 2.67 16.69
CA ASN A 126 8.06 1.26 16.61
C ASN A 126 7.03 0.38 15.88
N ARG A 127 5.72 0.58 16.13
CA ARG A 127 4.66 -0.12 15.39
C ARG A 127 4.62 0.28 13.90
N TRP A 128 4.92 1.52 13.59
CA TRP A 128 5.00 1.98 12.21
C TRP A 128 6.17 1.34 11.46
N VAL A 129 7.34 1.23 12.11
CA VAL A 129 8.49 0.51 11.55
C VAL A 129 8.16 -0.97 11.27
N GLN A 130 7.46 -1.64 12.20
CA GLN A 130 7.01 -3.03 11.98
C GLN A 130 6.08 -3.17 10.77
N LYS A 131 5.14 -2.25 10.61
CA LYS A 131 4.23 -2.22 9.46
C LYS A 131 4.97 -1.94 8.16
N TYR A 132 5.96 -1.05 8.19
CA TYR A 132 6.81 -0.76 7.06
C TYR A 132 7.68 -1.95 6.67
N ALA A 133 8.25 -2.66 7.64
CA ALA A 133 8.98 -3.89 7.41
C ALA A 133 8.11 -4.95 6.71
N ALA A 134 6.88 -5.15 7.21
CA ALA A 134 5.91 -6.05 6.59
C ALA A 134 5.53 -5.61 5.15
N TYR A 135 5.38 -4.31 4.92
CA TYR A 135 5.10 -3.75 3.59
C TYR A 135 6.21 -4.03 2.59
N LYS A 136 7.48 -3.82 2.99
CA LYS A 136 8.66 -4.08 2.16
C LYS A 136 9.03 -5.57 2.07
N GLY A 137 8.46 -6.42 2.92
CA GLY A 137 8.81 -7.83 3.04
C GLY A 137 10.13 -8.06 3.78
N TYR A 138 10.56 -7.11 4.62
CA TYR A 138 11.75 -7.25 5.46
C TYR A 138 11.45 -8.06 6.72
N ASP A 139 12.45 -8.75 7.22
CA ASP A 139 12.42 -9.34 8.56
C ASP A 139 12.71 -8.23 9.58
N PHE A 140 11.87 -8.17 10.60
CA PHE A 140 11.98 -7.22 11.71
C PHE A 140 12.42 -7.95 12.96
N ASP A 141 13.59 -7.63 13.48
CA ASP A 141 14.09 -8.11 14.78
C ASP A 141 14.19 -6.95 15.77
N GLN A 142 13.91 -7.23 17.03
CA GLN A 142 14.07 -6.26 18.11
C GLN A 142 14.49 -6.93 19.40
N ASN A 143 15.36 -6.26 20.14
CA ASN A 143 15.84 -6.79 21.43
C ASN A 143 16.20 -5.65 22.39
N SER A 144 16.58 -6.03 23.60
CA SER A 144 17.09 -5.09 24.60
C SER A 144 18.24 -5.73 25.37
N SER A 145 19.29 -4.96 25.62
CA SER A 145 20.41 -5.35 26.45
C SER A 145 20.81 -4.17 27.35
N ASN A 146 21.01 -4.39 28.65
CA ASN A 146 21.37 -3.36 29.63
C ASN A 146 20.47 -2.11 29.58
N GLY A 147 19.15 -2.29 29.38
CA GLY A 147 18.20 -1.18 29.29
C GLY A 147 18.15 -0.47 27.94
N VAL A 148 19.07 -0.78 27.02
CA VAL A 148 19.11 -0.23 25.65
C VAL A 148 18.28 -1.07 24.73
N LYS A 149 17.28 -0.44 24.07
CA LYS A 149 16.36 -1.10 23.12
C LYS A 149 16.76 -0.76 21.70
N TRP A 150 16.84 -1.78 20.85
CA TRP A 150 17.16 -1.63 19.43
C TRP A 150 16.20 -2.43 18.54
N PHE A 151 16.24 -2.16 17.26
CA PHE A 151 15.64 -2.99 16.20
C PHE A 151 16.59 -3.07 15.00
N SER A 152 16.37 -4.06 14.16
CA SER A 152 17.02 -4.16 12.85
C SER A 152 16.02 -4.62 11.80
N LEU A 153 16.26 -4.22 10.57
CA LEU A 153 15.55 -4.69 9.39
C LEU A 153 16.53 -5.41 8.47
N SER A 154 16.15 -6.60 7.99
CA SER A 154 16.95 -7.35 7.03
C SER A 154 16.10 -7.79 5.84
N THR A 155 16.72 -7.90 4.68
CA THR A 155 16.07 -8.49 3.51
C THR A 155 15.94 -9.99 3.73
N LYS A 156 14.78 -10.55 3.40
CA LYS A 156 14.64 -12.01 3.34
C LYS A 156 15.59 -12.53 2.28
N GLU A 157 16.53 -13.39 2.65
CA GLU A 157 17.30 -14.16 1.68
C GLU A 157 16.29 -14.98 0.86
N LYS A 158 16.22 -14.72 -0.45
CA LYS A 158 15.58 -15.67 -1.35
C LYS A 158 16.45 -16.92 -1.32
N ILE A 159 16.01 -17.96 -0.63
CA ILE A 159 16.50 -19.30 -0.86
C ILE A 159 15.97 -19.67 -2.24
N GLU A 160 16.76 -19.40 -3.29
CA GLU A 160 16.60 -20.06 -4.57
C GLU A 160 16.93 -21.52 -4.32
N ILE A 161 15.91 -22.33 -4.09
CA ILE A 161 16.03 -23.78 -4.21
C ILE A 161 16.18 -24.00 -5.71
N GLU A 162 17.44 -24.12 -6.15
CA GLU A 162 17.75 -24.73 -7.44
C GLU A 162 17.17 -26.14 -7.39
N LEU A 163 16.04 -26.32 -8.03
CA LEU A 163 15.50 -27.61 -8.40
C LEU A 163 16.38 -28.18 -9.53
N ASN A 164 17.64 -28.49 -9.20
CA ASN A 164 18.49 -29.27 -10.05
C ASN A 164 18.41 -30.72 -9.58
N ASP A 165 17.91 -31.54 -10.49
CA ASP A 165 18.05 -32.98 -10.56
C ASP A 165 17.33 -33.83 -9.51
N VAL A 166 16.07 -34.12 -9.78
CA VAL A 166 15.50 -35.41 -9.44
C VAL A 166 15.73 -36.34 -10.65
N PRO A 167 16.65 -37.29 -10.61
CA PRO A 167 16.72 -38.33 -11.63
C PRO A 167 15.51 -39.25 -11.43
N PHE A 168 14.77 -39.48 -12.50
CA PHE A 168 13.76 -40.51 -12.63
C PHE A 168 14.40 -41.91 -12.65
#